data_451e272548f16df938f113161ad4bf48
#
_entry.id   451e272548f16df938f113161ad4bf48
#
_cell.length_a   1.000
_cell.length_b   1.000
_cell.length_c   1.000
_cell.angle_alpha   90.00
_cell.angle_beta   90.00
_cell.angle_gamma   90.00
#
_symmetry.space_group_name_H-M   'P 1'
#
loop_
_entity.id
_entity.type
_entity.pdbx_description
1 polymer ?
#
loop_
_entity_poly.entity_id
_entity_poly.type
_entity_poly.pdbx_seq_one_letter_code
_entity_poly.pdbx_strand_id
1 'polypeptide(L)'
;MNKIVNTPSPDSTVSIADATEEKITVLSPLGFPPKVSKKTAAARPESLDGKMVYLVDCRFDDSIELLKQVQGWFAEHMPAVKTKIVSLSTTYQHDDPKTWDEIKANGAAAIVGVGHCSTCAPGVATHAITLETRYGVPTVAIHTDKFDRVVASVTKMAGLPEARRAFVPQPVMGKSAAELKAYVYGKDPLTGVPVMQEVIAGITTALSA
;
A
#
# COMPACT_ATOMS: atom_id res chain seq x y z
N MET A 1 -28.97 -33.60 4.61
CA MET A 1 -27.58 -33.06 4.64
C MET A 1 -27.11 -32.94 3.19
N ASN A 2 -27.09 -31.71 2.68
CA ASN A 2 -26.63 -31.47 1.31
C ASN A 2 -25.11 -31.47 1.28
N LYS A 3 -24.49 -32.43 0.62
CA LYS A 3 -23.06 -32.44 0.36
C LYS A 3 -22.78 -31.58 -0.87
N ILE A 4 -22.16 -30.44 -0.65
CA ILE A 4 -21.52 -29.66 -1.73
C ILE A 4 -20.20 -30.38 -2.04
N VAL A 5 -20.11 -31.00 -3.22
CA VAL A 5 -18.87 -31.65 -3.68
C VAL A 5 -18.17 -30.64 -4.61
N ASN A 6 -17.08 -30.10 -4.14
CA ASN A 6 -16.22 -29.22 -4.93
C ASN A 6 -15.20 -30.09 -5.68
N THR A 7 -15.41 -30.34 -6.94
CA THR A 7 -14.41 -31.02 -7.79
C THR A 7 -13.62 -29.96 -8.57
N PRO A 8 -12.28 -29.97 -8.51
CA PRO A 8 -11.47 -29.06 -9.31
C PRO A 8 -11.38 -29.58 -10.76
N SER A 9 -12.30 -29.13 -11.58
CA SER A 9 -12.23 -29.30 -13.04
C SER A 9 -12.23 -27.93 -13.70
N PRO A 10 -11.57 -27.75 -14.88
CA PRO A 10 -11.60 -26.48 -15.62
C PRO A 10 -13.03 -26.02 -15.97
N ASP A 11 -13.99 -26.90 -16.03
CA ASP A 11 -15.40 -26.57 -16.10
C ASP A 11 -15.99 -26.56 -14.68
N SER A 12 -15.88 -25.40 -14.00
CA SER A 12 -16.34 -25.20 -12.61
C SER A 12 -17.87 -25.27 -12.52
N THR A 13 -18.41 -26.46 -12.68
CA THR A 13 -19.85 -26.74 -12.49
C THR A 13 -20.08 -27.31 -11.09
N VAL A 14 -20.97 -26.68 -10.33
CA VAL A 14 -21.47 -27.20 -9.04
C VAL A 14 -22.82 -27.86 -9.32
N SER A 15 -22.96 -29.12 -8.96
CA SER A 15 -24.21 -29.85 -9.09
C SER A 15 -24.96 -29.84 -7.76
N ILE A 16 -26.16 -29.28 -7.75
CA ILE A 16 -27.08 -29.30 -6.60
C ILE A 16 -28.15 -30.32 -6.91
N ALA A 17 -28.18 -31.40 -6.14
CA ALA A 17 -29.28 -32.41 -6.21
C ALA A 17 -30.39 -31.98 -5.24
N ASP A 18 -31.60 -31.82 -5.72
CA ASP A 18 -32.79 -31.60 -4.89
C ASP A 18 -33.44 -32.90 -4.43
N ALA A 19 -34.53 -32.82 -3.65
CA ALA A 19 -35.26 -33.97 -3.12
C ALA A 19 -35.97 -34.82 -4.20
N THR A 20 -36.00 -34.34 -5.45
CA THR A 20 -36.62 -35.02 -6.59
C THR A 20 -35.61 -35.66 -7.54
N GLU A 21 -34.31 -35.67 -7.18
CA GLU A 21 -33.21 -36.14 -8.02
C GLU A 21 -32.96 -35.31 -9.29
N GLU A 22 -33.68 -34.18 -9.51
CA GLU A 22 -33.32 -33.26 -10.58
C GLU A 22 -31.97 -32.55 -10.24
N LYS A 23 -30.99 -32.79 -11.09
CA LYS A 23 -29.66 -32.15 -10.96
C LYS A 23 -29.66 -30.82 -11.70
N ILE A 24 -29.55 -29.73 -10.96
CA ILE A 24 -29.32 -28.39 -11.51
C ILE A 24 -27.81 -28.16 -11.58
N THR A 25 -27.30 -27.97 -12.78
CA THR A 25 -25.89 -27.60 -12.99
C THR A 25 -25.76 -26.09 -13.08
N VAL A 26 -24.93 -25.53 -12.22
CA VAL A 26 -24.63 -24.10 -12.20
C VAL A 26 -23.11 -23.86 -12.28
N LEU A 27 -22.72 -22.76 -12.88
CA LEU A 27 -21.31 -22.37 -12.88
C LEU A 27 -20.90 -21.96 -11.46
N SER A 28 -19.74 -22.45 -11.00
CA SER A 28 -19.18 -22.03 -9.72
C SER A 28 -18.79 -20.55 -9.76
N PRO A 29 -19.30 -19.71 -8.86
CA PRO A 29 -18.92 -18.31 -8.81
C PRO A 29 -17.50 -18.10 -8.27
N LEU A 30 -16.88 -19.11 -7.68
CA LEU A 30 -15.55 -19.00 -7.09
C LEU A 30 -14.43 -18.90 -8.13
N GLY A 31 -14.63 -19.48 -9.33
CA GLY A 31 -13.59 -19.52 -10.35
C GLY A 31 -12.28 -20.17 -9.86
N PHE A 32 -11.23 -20.00 -10.62
CA PHE A 32 -9.87 -20.36 -10.19
C PHE A 32 -9.18 -19.13 -9.64
N PRO A 33 -8.48 -19.23 -8.50
CA PRO A 33 -7.67 -18.12 -8.02
C PRO A 33 -6.62 -17.76 -9.10
N PRO A 34 -6.42 -16.46 -9.36
CA PRO A 34 -5.42 -16.02 -10.34
C PRO A 34 -4.04 -16.52 -9.92
N LYS A 35 -3.24 -16.99 -10.89
CA LYS A 35 -1.83 -17.30 -10.65
C LYS A 35 -1.10 -15.99 -10.35
N VAL A 36 -0.63 -15.83 -9.12
CA VAL A 36 0.13 -14.67 -8.69
C VAL A 36 1.62 -15.01 -8.82
N SER A 37 2.32 -14.29 -9.69
CA SER A 37 3.78 -14.40 -9.78
C SER A 37 4.42 -13.49 -8.73
N LYS A 38 5.38 -14.04 -7.94
CA LYS A 38 6.17 -13.25 -6.99
C LYS A 38 6.95 -12.18 -7.74
N LYS A 39 6.90 -10.94 -7.25
CA LYS A 39 7.64 -9.80 -7.78
C LYS A 39 8.82 -9.49 -6.89
N THR A 40 9.83 -8.84 -7.46
CA THR A 40 11.00 -8.37 -6.73
C THR A 40 10.85 -6.90 -6.40
N ALA A 41 11.12 -6.55 -5.15
CA ALA A 41 11.15 -5.16 -4.70
C ALA A 41 12.41 -4.44 -5.19
N ALA A 42 12.37 -3.12 -5.21
CA ALA A 42 13.51 -2.26 -5.54
C ALA A 42 14.67 -2.44 -4.54
N ALA A 43 15.89 -2.25 -4.99
CA ALA A 43 17.06 -2.19 -4.12
C ALA A 43 17.00 -0.93 -3.24
N ARG A 44 17.34 -1.08 -1.95
CA ARG A 44 17.31 0.03 -1.00
C ARG A 44 18.64 0.79 -0.99
N PRO A 45 18.61 2.12 -0.85
CA PRO A 45 19.82 2.91 -0.66
C PRO A 45 20.41 2.64 0.73
N GLU A 46 21.74 2.60 0.83
CA GLU A 46 22.46 2.44 2.11
C GLU A 46 22.27 3.64 3.04
N SER A 47 22.12 4.86 2.49
CA SER A 47 21.85 6.11 3.21
C SER A 47 20.91 6.98 2.41
N LEU A 48 20.13 7.80 3.10
CA LEU A 48 19.29 8.84 2.51
C LEU A 48 19.96 10.21 2.48
N ASP A 49 21.12 10.39 3.10
CA ASP A 49 21.80 11.68 3.22
C ASP A 49 22.10 12.29 1.85
N GLY A 50 21.73 13.55 1.68
CA GLY A 50 21.84 14.28 0.42
C GLY A 50 20.85 13.87 -0.66
N LYS A 51 20.09 12.81 -0.45
CA LYS A 51 19.15 12.23 -1.44
C LYS A 51 17.77 12.86 -1.32
N MET A 52 16.99 12.69 -2.41
CA MET A 52 15.61 13.14 -2.49
C MET A 52 14.65 12.01 -2.15
N VAL A 53 13.78 12.23 -1.18
CA VAL A 53 12.64 11.35 -0.86
C VAL A 53 11.35 12.05 -1.28
N TYR A 54 10.58 11.41 -2.16
CA TYR A 54 9.29 11.92 -2.58
C TYR A 54 8.19 11.51 -1.61
N LEU A 55 7.32 12.46 -1.26
CA LEU A 55 6.12 12.25 -0.47
C LEU A 55 4.94 12.37 -1.42
N VAL A 56 4.32 11.24 -1.76
CA VAL A 56 3.29 11.17 -2.82
C VAL A 56 1.92 11.27 -2.19
N ASP A 57 1.26 12.39 -2.43
CA ASP A 57 -0.13 12.62 -2.05
C ASP A 57 -1.08 11.99 -3.08
N CYS A 58 -1.82 10.98 -2.65
CA CYS A 58 -2.81 10.28 -3.47
C CYS A 58 -4.15 11.03 -3.60
N ARG A 59 -4.22 12.28 -3.14
CA ARG A 59 -5.36 13.20 -3.29
C ARG A 59 -6.66 12.66 -2.72
N PHE A 60 -6.60 12.11 -1.54
CA PHE A 60 -7.79 11.76 -0.77
C PHE A 60 -7.75 12.49 0.57
N ASP A 61 -8.78 13.26 0.86
CA ASP A 61 -9.01 14.08 2.07
C ASP A 61 -7.76 14.22 2.96
N ASP A 62 -7.45 15.29 3.52
CA ASP A 62 -6.35 15.57 4.48
C ASP A 62 -5.04 14.73 4.36
N SER A 63 -4.90 13.86 3.33
CA SER A 63 -3.69 13.07 3.07
C SER A 63 -2.46 13.95 2.98
N ILE A 64 -2.58 15.07 2.25
CA ILE A 64 -1.49 16.04 2.09
C ILE A 64 -1.09 16.68 3.43
N GLU A 65 -2.05 16.88 4.34
CA GLU A 65 -1.79 17.48 5.65
C GLU A 65 -0.98 16.55 6.54
N LEU A 66 -1.24 15.23 6.47
CA LEU A 66 -0.41 14.23 7.15
C LEU A 66 0.98 14.16 6.52
N LEU A 67 1.10 14.20 5.19
CA LEU A 67 2.41 14.18 4.52
C LEU A 67 3.25 15.44 4.81
N LYS A 68 2.62 16.59 5.06
CA LYS A 68 3.32 17.78 5.57
C LYS A 68 3.93 17.53 6.95
N GLN A 69 3.28 16.76 7.82
CA GLN A 69 3.86 16.37 9.11
C GLN A 69 5.04 15.42 8.95
N VAL A 70 4.95 14.48 7.99
CA VAL A 70 6.08 13.62 7.62
C VAL A 70 7.25 14.46 7.10
N GLN A 71 6.99 15.44 6.24
CA GLN A 71 8.02 16.38 5.76
C GLN A 71 8.66 17.17 6.90
N GLY A 72 7.85 17.67 7.84
CA GLY A 72 8.32 18.35 9.04
C GLY A 72 9.22 17.46 9.89
N TRP A 73 8.86 16.20 10.06
CA TRP A 73 9.66 15.23 10.79
C TRP A 73 11.05 15.04 10.16
N PHE A 74 11.13 14.92 8.83
CA PHE A 74 12.41 14.83 8.12
C PHE A 74 13.26 16.10 8.35
N ALA A 75 12.66 17.26 8.25
CA ALA A 75 13.37 18.52 8.46
C ALA A 75 13.94 18.64 9.89
N GLU A 76 13.24 18.10 10.90
CA GLU A 76 13.67 18.15 12.31
C GLU A 76 14.73 17.08 12.63
N HIS A 77 14.60 15.85 12.08
CA HIS A 77 15.39 14.69 12.52
C HIS A 77 16.43 14.20 11.50
N MET A 78 16.22 14.51 10.22
CA MET A 78 17.11 14.11 9.13
C MET A 78 17.33 15.27 8.15
N PRO A 79 17.90 16.40 8.58
CA PRO A 79 18.01 17.61 7.77
C PRO A 79 18.90 17.47 6.52
N ALA A 80 19.73 16.42 6.45
CA ALA A 80 20.50 16.08 5.27
C ALA A 80 19.65 15.44 4.15
N VAL A 81 18.45 14.94 4.46
CA VAL A 81 17.53 14.35 3.50
C VAL A 81 16.67 15.42 2.86
N LYS A 82 16.64 15.46 1.54
CA LYS A 82 15.74 16.35 0.79
C LYS A 82 14.38 15.69 0.64
N THR A 83 13.31 16.46 0.85
CA THR A 83 11.95 15.94 0.67
C THR A 83 11.15 16.81 -0.28
N LYS A 84 10.33 16.18 -1.12
CA LYS A 84 9.42 16.87 -2.05
C LYS A 84 8.04 16.22 -1.99
N ILE A 85 7.02 17.00 -1.66
CA ILE A 85 5.63 16.57 -1.80
C ILE A 85 5.21 16.73 -3.26
N VAL A 86 4.61 15.68 -3.82
CA VAL A 86 3.96 15.69 -5.14
C VAL A 86 2.55 15.10 -4.99
N SER A 87 1.56 15.77 -5.56
CA SER A 87 0.22 15.22 -5.65
C SER A 87 0.04 14.55 -7.00
N LEU A 88 -0.66 13.41 -7.03
CA LEU A 88 -1.03 12.76 -8.29
C LEU A 88 -1.76 13.73 -9.21
N SER A 89 -1.57 13.61 -10.51
CA SER A 89 -2.27 14.40 -11.51
C SER A 89 -3.78 14.13 -11.52
N THR A 90 -4.16 12.90 -11.10
CA THR A 90 -5.54 12.43 -10.95
C THR A 90 -5.79 12.02 -9.49
N THR A 91 -6.71 11.08 -9.25
CA THR A 91 -6.98 10.52 -7.93
C THR A 91 -6.25 9.18 -7.74
N TYR A 92 -6.22 8.68 -6.51
CA TYR A 92 -5.66 7.37 -6.14
C TYR A 92 -6.18 6.18 -6.97
N GLN A 93 -7.25 6.35 -7.74
CA GLN A 93 -7.87 5.29 -8.55
C GLN A 93 -7.18 5.08 -9.90
N HIS A 94 -6.34 6.01 -10.32
CA HIS A 94 -5.72 6.01 -11.64
C HIS A 94 -4.20 5.98 -11.55
N ASP A 95 -3.58 5.26 -12.47
CA ASP A 95 -2.13 5.26 -12.63
C ASP A 95 -1.64 6.64 -13.10
N ASP A 96 -0.45 7.05 -12.66
CA ASP A 96 0.13 8.36 -13.03
C ASP A 96 1.59 8.19 -13.50
N PRO A 97 1.79 7.62 -14.68
CA PRO A 97 3.13 7.35 -15.21
C PRO A 97 4.03 8.59 -15.23
N LYS A 98 3.48 9.78 -15.46
CA LYS A 98 4.25 11.03 -15.48
C LYS A 98 4.88 11.33 -14.12
N THR A 99 4.12 11.17 -13.06
CA THR A 99 4.63 11.34 -11.69
C THR A 99 5.64 10.24 -11.35
N TRP A 100 5.40 9.01 -11.78
CA TRP A 100 6.35 7.91 -11.54
C TRP A 100 7.67 8.08 -12.28
N ASP A 101 7.66 8.57 -13.50
CA ASP A 101 8.86 8.88 -14.27
C ASP A 101 9.68 10.00 -13.61
N GLU A 102 9.03 11.06 -13.08
CA GLU A 102 9.70 12.11 -12.32
C GLU A 102 10.37 11.54 -11.06
N ILE A 103 9.64 10.71 -10.30
CA ILE A 103 10.18 10.10 -9.08
C ILE A 103 11.35 9.18 -9.40
N LYS A 104 11.24 8.35 -10.42
CA LYS A 104 12.33 7.47 -10.88
C LYS A 104 13.57 8.24 -11.28
N ALA A 105 13.40 9.37 -11.97
CA ALA A 105 14.53 10.16 -12.45
C ALA A 105 15.28 10.92 -11.34
N ASN A 106 14.58 11.34 -10.27
CA ASN A 106 15.11 12.30 -9.30
C ASN A 106 15.09 11.78 -7.86
N GLY A 107 14.29 10.77 -7.55
CA GLY A 107 14.09 10.24 -6.20
C GLY A 107 14.98 9.06 -5.88
N ALA A 108 15.42 8.96 -4.64
CA ALA A 108 16.07 7.77 -4.11
C ALA A 108 15.09 6.82 -3.42
N ALA A 109 13.94 7.35 -2.99
CA ALA A 109 12.85 6.60 -2.37
C ALA A 109 11.55 7.40 -2.44
N ALA A 110 10.43 6.73 -2.18
CA ALA A 110 9.12 7.35 -2.09
C ALA A 110 8.33 6.90 -0.86
N ILE A 111 7.51 7.80 -0.32
CA ILE A 111 6.52 7.55 0.72
C ILE A 111 5.18 7.88 0.11
N VAL A 112 4.29 6.89 -0.03
CA VAL A 112 3.00 7.03 -0.71
C VAL A 112 1.88 7.03 0.32
N GLY A 113 1.01 8.00 0.29
CA GLY A 113 -0.08 8.07 1.28
C GLY A 113 -1.23 9.02 0.89
N VAL A 114 -2.25 8.98 1.67
CA VAL A 114 -2.53 8.12 2.80
C VAL A 114 -3.71 7.21 2.46
N GLY A 115 -3.58 5.92 2.75
CA GLY A 115 -4.64 4.95 2.55
C GLY A 115 -5.54 4.85 3.79
N HIS A 116 -6.62 5.64 3.85
CA HIS A 116 -7.50 5.75 5.02
C HIS A 116 -8.99 5.57 4.71
N CYS A 117 -9.31 4.97 3.57
CA CYS A 117 -10.66 4.56 3.18
C CYS A 117 -10.65 3.20 2.45
N SER A 118 -11.81 2.61 2.27
CA SER A 118 -11.94 1.27 1.67
C SER A 118 -11.47 1.19 0.21
N THR A 119 -11.50 2.29 -0.52
CA THR A 119 -11.09 2.38 -1.93
C THR A 119 -9.70 3.01 -2.08
N CYS A 120 -9.34 4.00 -1.27
CA CYS A 120 -8.04 4.63 -1.36
C CYS A 120 -6.91 3.74 -0.80
N ALA A 121 -7.15 2.94 0.23
CA ALA A 121 -6.12 2.05 0.76
C ALA A 121 -5.59 1.03 -0.27
N PRO A 122 -6.46 0.33 -1.06
CA PRO A 122 -6.01 -0.46 -2.20
C PRO A 122 -5.23 0.34 -3.25
N GLY A 123 -5.68 1.56 -3.57
CA GLY A 123 -5.01 2.44 -4.54
C GLY A 123 -3.60 2.81 -4.10
N VAL A 124 -3.45 3.30 -2.86
CA VAL A 124 -2.15 3.64 -2.26
C VAL A 124 -1.20 2.45 -2.27
N ALA A 125 -1.68 1.25 -1.86
CA ALA A 125 -0.88 0.03 -1.91
C ALA A 125 -0.46 -0.32 -3.34
N THR A 126 -1.36 -0.18 -4.32
CA THR A 126 -1.07 -0.45 -5.73
C THR A 126 -0.01 0.51 -6.29
N HIS A 127 -0.09 1.80 -5.97
CA HIS A 127 0.90 2.80 -6.38
C HIS A 127 2.29 2.51 -5.79
N ALA A 128 2.34 2.16 -4.49
CA ALA A 128 3.59 1.77 -3.84
C ALA A 128 4.22 0.54 -4.52
N ILE A 129 3.43 -0.50 -4.82
CA ILE A 129 3.91 -1.70 -5.52
C ILE A 129 4.35 -1.37 -6.95
N THR A 130 3.66 -0.46 -7.63
CA THR A 130 4.02 -0.01 -8.97
C THR A 130 5.39 0.66 -8.97
N LEU A 131 5.64 1.59 -8.05
CA LEU A 131 6.94 2.23 -7.87
C LEU A 131 8.05 1.20 -7.59
N GLU A 132 7.81 0.27 -6.67
CA GLU A 132 8.75 -0.81 -6.33
C GLU A 132 9.11 -1.68 -7.53
N THR A 133 8.09 -2.20 -8.22
CA THR A 133 8.27 -3.32 -9.14
C THR A 133 8.43 -2.91 -10.60
N ARG A 134 7.88 -1.77 -11.00
CA ARG A 134 7.95 -1.29 -12.40
C ARG A 134 8.96 -0.16 -12.57
N TYR A 135 9.14 0.66 -11.54
CA TYR A 135 10.02 1.82 -11.61
C TYR A 135 11.34 1.62 -10.84
N GLY A 136 11.42 0.58 -9.99
CA GLY A 136 12.63 0.28 -9.23
C GLY A 136 12.92 1.30 -8.13
N VAL A 137 11.88 1.96 -7.61
CA VAL A 137 11.98 2.97 -6.55
C VAL A 137 11.59 2.34 -5.21
N PRO A 138 12.49 2.32 -4.21
CA PRO A 138 12.17 1.89 -2.86
C PRO A 138 11.00 2.68 -2.29
N THR A 139 9.96 1.99 -1.85
CA THR A 139 8.72 2.68 -1.45
C THR A 139 8.15 2.11 -0.15
N VAL A 140 7.61 2.98 0.68
CA VAL A 140 6.75 2.63 1.82
C VAL A 140 5.40 3.30 1.65
N ALA A 141 4.33 2.57 1.94
CA ALA A 141 2.97 3.11 1.95
C ALA A 141 2.53 3.45 3.38
N ILE A 142 1.90 4.62 3.58
CA ILE A 142 1.26 4.96 4.84
C ILE A 142 -0.24 4.71 4.73
N HIS A 143 -0.76 3.94 5.68
CA HIS A 143 -2.18 3.63 5.80
C HIS A 143 -2.68 3.91 7.22
N THR A 144 -3.99 3.86 7.42
CA THR A 144 -4.54 3.81 8.77
C THR A 144 -4.76 2.36 9.20
N ASP A 145 -4.67 2.11 10.49
CA ASP A 145 -4.71 0.79 11.14
C ASP A 145 -5.93 -0.06 10.76
N LYS A 146 -7.07 0.58 10.46
CA LYS A 146 -8.32 -0.12 10.13
C LYS A 146 -8.29 -0.82 8.76
N PHE A 147 -7.31 -0.51 7.91
CA PHE A 147 -7.22 -1.06 6.56
C PHE A 147 -6.09 -2.09 6.38
N ASP A 148 -5.41 -2.54 7.43
CA ASP A 148 -4.32 -3.53 7.33
C ASP A 148 -4.72 -4.78 6.54
N ARG A 149 -5.86 -5.40 6.86
CA ARG A 149 -6.32 -6.62 6.16
C ARG A 149 -6.56 -6.40 4.66
N VAL A 150 -7.11 -5.24 4.31
CA VAL A 150 -7.34 -4.88 2.90
C VAL A 150 -6.00 -4.73 2.19
N VAL A 151 -5.07 -3.99 2.79
CA VAL A 151 -3.74 -3.76 2.23
C VAL A 151 -2.96 -5.06 2.10
N ALA A 152 -2.99 -5.93 3.13
CA ALA A 152 -2.36 -7.25 3.09
C ALA A 152 -2.91 -8.13 1.95
N SER A 153 -4.21 -8.08 1.69
CA SER A 153 -4.82 -8.80 0.56
C SER A 153 -4.33 -8.25 -0.78
N VAL A 154 -4.30 -6.93 -0.94
CA VAL A 154 -3.85 -6.27 -2.18
C VAL A 154 -2.38 -6.59 -2.47
N THR A 155 -1.49 -6.46 -1.48
CA THR A 155 -0.06 -6.74 -1.65
C THR A 155 0.19 -8.21 -2.00
N LYS A 156 -0.55 -9.14 -1.38
CA LYS A 156 -0.50 -10.57 -1.71
C LYS A 156 -0.95 -10.83 -3.14
N MET A 157 -2.09 -10.29 -3.55
CA MET A 157 -2.64 -10.46 -4.90
C MET A 157 -1.76 -9.81 -5.97
N ALA A 158 -1.06 -8.74 -5.63
CA ALA A 158 -0.12 -8.08 -6.52
C ALA A 158 1.24 -8.78 -6.65
N GLY A 159 1.50 -9.83 -5.85
CA GLY A 159 2.72 -10.62 -5.89
C GLY A 159 3.89 -10.04 -5.08
N LEU A 160 3.62 -9.07 -4.20
CA LEU A 160 4.60 -8.47 -3.28
C LEU A 160 4.01 -8.39 -1.85
N PRO A 161 3.73 -9.55 -1.19
CA PRO A 161 3.10 -9.56 0.13
C PRO A 161 3.91 -8.82 1.21
N GLU A 162 5.22 -8.76 1.05
CA GLU A 162 6.18 -8.06 1.91
C GLU A 162 6.33 -6.56 1.61
N ALA A 163 5.53 -5.99 0.70
CA ALA A 163 5.54 -4.55 0.42
C ALA A 163 5.49 -3.74 1.72
N ARG A 164 6.41 -2.77 1.84
CA ARG A 164 6.59 -1.99 3.07
C ARG A 164 5.43 -1.04 3.31
N ARG A 165 4.96 -1.02 4.54
CA ARG A 165 3.87 -0.18 4.99
C ARG A 165 4.05 0.23 6.44
N ALA A 166 3.55 1.40 6.79
CA ALA A 166 3.45 1.90 8.14
C ALA A 166 2.02 2.35 8.40
N PHE A 167 1.58 2.27 9.64
CA PHE A 167 0.21 2.60 10.00
C PHE A 167 0.15 3.77 10.97
N VAL A 168 -0.87 4.61 10.78
CA VAL A 168 -1.26 5.68 11.69
C VAL A 168 -2.67 5.43 12.20
N PRO A 169 -3.10 6.04 13.31
CA PRO A 169 -4.47 5.88 13.79
C PRO A 169 -5.53 6.36 12.79
N GLN A 170 -6.70 5.70 12.75
CA GLN A 170 -7.88 6.19 12.06
C GLN A 170 -8.70 7.08 13.02
N PRO A 171 -9.31 8.22 12.56
CA PRO A 171 -9.29 8.77 11.20
C PRO A 171 -8.14 9.75 10.95
N VAL A 172 -7.80 9.97 9.68
CA VAL A 172 -6.94 11.09 9.24
C VAL A 172 -7.81 12.31 8.89
N MET A 173 -8.91 12.09 8.17
CA MET A 173 -9.85 13.14 7.76
C MET A 173 -10.40 13.92 8.95
N GLY A 174 -10.40 15.24 8.83
CA GLY A 174 -10.93 16.17 9.82
C GLY A 174 -10.02 16.39 11.06
N LYS A 175 -8.77 15.86 11.01
CA LYS A 175 -7.80 16.05 12.08
C LYS A 175 -7.05 17.36 11.93
N SER A 176 -6.82 18.03 13.05
CA SER A 176 -5.95 19.21 13.11
C SER A 176 -4.48 18.85 12.82
N ALA A 177 -3.69 19.82 12.39
CA ALA A 177 -2.25 19.64 12.17
C ALA A 177 -1.52 19.09 13.43
N ALA A 178 -1.93 19.51 14.62
CA ALA A 178 -1.37 19.02 15.89
C ALA A 178 -1.67 17.53 16.12
N GLU A 179 -2.91 17.07 15.84
CA GLU A 179 -3.28 15.66 15.93
C GLU A 179 -2.53 14.82 14.90
N LEU A 180 -2.45 15.30 13.64
CA LEU A 180 -1.69 14.61 12.59
C LEU A 180 -0.19 14.55 12.91
N LYS A 181 0.37 15.63 13.49
CA LYS A 181 1.74 15.60 14.01
C LYS A 181 1.90 14.52 15.08
N ALA A 182 0.97 14.42 16.02
CA ALA A 182 1.00 13.37 17.05
C ALA A 182 0.93 11.96 16.47
N TYR A 183 0.23 11.74 15.34
CA TYR A 183 0.22 10.45 14.65
C TYR A 183 1.60 10.12 14.05
N VAL A 184 2.21 11.06 13.34
CA VAL A 184 3.52 10.86 12.68
C VAL A 184 4.64 10.67 13.71
N TYR A 185 4.63 11.44 14.81
CA TYR A 185 5.62 11.36 15.89
C TYR A 185 5.31 10.27 16.92
N GLY A 186 4.18 9.61 16.77
CA GLY A 186 3.71 8.55 17.65
C GLY A 186 4.18 7.17 17.22
N LYS A 187 3.45 6.17 17.70
CA LYS A 187 3.70 4.75 17.41
C LYS A 187 2.67 4.22 16.43
N ASP A 188 3.13 3.35 15.56
CA ASP A 188 2.26 2.52 14.72
C ASP A 188 1.33 1.70 15.63
N PRO A 189 0.00 1.84 15.49
CA PRO A 189 -0.95 1.19 16.37
C PRO A 189 -0.99 -0.34 16.25
N LEU A 190 -0.39 -0.92 15.21
CA LEU A 190 -0.35 -2.36 15.00
C LEU A 190 0.94 -3.00 15.53
N THR A 191 2.08 -2.31 15.39
CA THR A 191 3.40 -2.84 15.76
C THR A 191 3.93 -2.28 17.07
N GLY A 192 3.45 -1.10 17.50
CA GLY A 192 3.98 -0.37 18.64
C GLY A 192 5.33 0.31 18.40
N VAL A 193 5.91 0.17 17.20
CA VAL A 193 7.15 0.82 16.79
C VAL A 193 6.85 2.28 16.40
N PRO A 194 7.78 3.25 16.59
CA PRO A 194 7.58 4.59 16.08
C PRO A 194 7.27 4.61 14.58
N VAL A 195 6.22 5.34 14.16
CA VAL A 195 5.76 5.39 12.76
C VAL A 195 6.91 5.74 11.82
N MET A 196 7.69 6.77 12.14
CA MET A 196 8.78 7.18 11.27
C MET A 196 9.96 6.22 11.25
N GLN A 197 10.14 5.40 12.28
CA GLN A 197 11.12 4.30 12.26
C GLN A 197 10.69 3.22 11.25
N GLU A 198 9.40 2.85 11.22
CA GLU A 198 8.84 1.93 10.21
C GLU A 198 8.99 2.52 8.80
N VAL A 199 8.69 3.80 8.64
CA VAL A 199 8.81 4.49 7.35
C VAL A 199 10.26 4.48 6.86
N ILE A 200 11.23 4.86 7.69
CA ILE A 200 12.65 4.88 7.33
C ILE A 200 13.14 3.45 7.02
N ALA A 201 12.85 2.49 7.90
CA ALA A 201 13.19 1.08 7.66
C ALA A 201 12.57 0.56 6.35
N GLY A 202 11.35 1.00 6.03
CA GLY A 202 10.66 0.61 4.79
C GLY A 202 11.40 1.00 3.53
N ILE A 203 12.12 2.12 3.52
CA ILE A 203 12.84 2.64 2.35
C ILE A 203 14.36 2.42 2.39
N THR A 204 14.93 1.94 3.51
CA THR A 204 16.37 1.73 3.67
C THR A 204 16.75 0.27 3.93
N THR A 205 15.86 -0.53 4.52
CA THR A 205 16.14 -1.93 4.86
C THR A 205 15.65 -2.85 3.75
N ALA A 206 16.53 -3.66 3.20
CA ALA A 206 16.19 -4.65 2.18
C ALA A 206 15.06 -5.58 2.65
N LEU A 207 14.23 -6.02 1.71
CA LEU A 207 13.26 -7.08 1.95
C LEU A 207 14.00 -8.41 1.99
N SER A 208 13.65 -9.28 2.95
CA SER A 208 14.14 -10.66 2.96
C SER A 208 13.66 -11.39 1.70
N ALA A 209 14.55 -12.08 1.03
CA ALA A 209 14.27 -12.84 -0.19
C ALA A 209 13.31 -14.02 0.05
#